data_708932bd01c360cf27c792d12f756d33
#
_entry.id   708932bd01c360cf27c792d12f756d33
#
_cell.length_a   1.000
_cell.length_b   1.000
_cell.length_c   1.000
_cell.angle_alpha   90.00
_cell.angle_beta   90.00
_cell.angle_gamma   90.00
#
_symmetry.space_group_name_H-M   'P 1'
#
loop_
_entity.id
_entity.type
_entity.pdbx_description
1 polymer ?
#
loop_
_entity_poly.entity_id
_entity_poly.type
_entity_poly.pdbx_seq_one_letter_code
_entity_poly.pdbx_strand_id
1 'polypeptide(L)'
;VIGFGGFVTFPGGVAAKISGVPIVIHEQNAVAGLSNRQLSRWAKRVLYAFPKAFQHEGGLVGNPVRADIAALPVPEERFENRQGRLKVLVVGGSLGADVLNKTVPQALALLPEAARPQIYHQSGRNKLGNLQADYDALGVQAECVEFITDMVSAYRDADLVICRAGALTIAELTAAGLGALLVPYPHAVDDHQTANARFMVQAEAGLLLPQTQLTAEKLAEILGGLSREKCLQWAKNARTLVLPHSADDVAEIAISCTE
;
A
#
# COMPACT_ATOMS: atom_id res chain seq x y z
N VAL A 1 -6.64 -15.84 22.01
CA VAL A 1 -7.25 -14.71 21.27
C VAL A 1 -6.18 -14.00 20.47
N ILE A 2 -6.47 -13.67 19.20
CA ILE A 2 -5.60 -12.82 18.38
C ILE A 2 -6.28 -11.47 18.15
N GLY A 3 -5.55 -10.37 18.32
CA GLY A 3 -6.01 -8.99 18.14
C GLY A 3 -5.23 -8.27 17.05
N PHE A 4 -5.94 -7.66 16.09
CA PHE A 4 -5.36 -6.92 14.95
C PHE A 4 -5.50 -5.39 15.11
N GLY A 5 -5.68 -4.88 16.32
CA GLY A 5 -5.84 -3.46 16.57
C GLY A 5 -7.27 -2.94 16.38
N GLY A 6 -7.41 -1.62 16.37
CA GLY A 6 -8.71 -0.97 16.38
C GLY A 6 -9.39 -0.96 17.76
N PHE A 7 -10.51 -0.23 17.87
CA PHE A 7 -11.15 -0.06 19.18
C PHE A 7 -11.79 -1.34 19.74
N VAL A 8 -12.25 -2.26 18.87
CA VAL A 8 -12.87 -3.54 19.26
C VAL A 8 -11.87 -4.50 19.89
N THR A 9 -10.60 -4.44 19.47
CA THR A 9 -9.54 -5.33 19.96
C THR A 9 -9.26 -5.12 21.46
N PHE A 10 -9.35 -3.87 21.95
CA PHE A 10 -9.02 -3.59 23.33
C PHE A 10 -9.96 -4.26 24.34
N PRO A 11 -11.31 -4.10 24.30
CA PRO A 11 -12.21 -4.79 25.20
C PRO A 11 -12.14 -6.31 25.07
N GLY A 12 -11.97 -6.85 23.86
CA GLY A 12 -11.75 -8.28 23.63
C GLY A 12 -10.49 -8.81 24.30
N GLY A 13 -9.39 -8.06 24.22
CA GLY A 13 -8.13 -8.40 24.89
C GLY A 13 -8.24 -8.32 26.42
N VAL A 14 -8.94 -7.33 26.96
CA VAL A 14 -9.20 -7.26 28.42
C VAL A 14 -10.02 -8.45 28.89
N ALA A 15 -11.08 -8.81 28.16
CA ALA A 15 -11.89 -9.99 28.48
C ALA A 15 -11.05 -11.27 28.45
N ALA A 16 -10.21 -11.46 27.44
CA ALA A 16 -9.28 -12.59 27.35
C ALA A 16 -8.34 -12.63 28.56
N LYS A 17 -7.77 -11.50 28.97
CA LYS A 17 -6.90 -11.37 30.13
C LYS A 17 -7.60 -11.81 31.42
N ILE A 18 -8.83 -11.34 31.65
CA ILE A 18 -9.64 -11.71 32.84
C ILE A 18 -9.97 -13.20 32.84
N SER A 19 -10.22 -13.77 31.65
CA SER A 19 -10.56 -15.19 31.49
C SER A 19 -9.32 -16.12 31.48
N GLY A 20 -8.10 -15.60 31.66
CA GLY A 20 -6.88 -16.39 31.59
C GLY A 20 -6.53 -16.94 30.20
N VAL A 21 -7.14 -16.40 29.15
CA VAL A 21 -6.90 -16.83 27.76
C VAL A 21 -5.67 -16.09 27.20
N PRO A 22 -4.71 -16.81 26.58
CA PRO A 22 -3.55 -16.18 25.96
C PRO A 22 -3.93 -15.17 24.88
N ILE A 23 -3.21 -14.04 24.86
CA ILE A 23 -3.40 -12.94 23.90
C ILE A 23 -2.19 -12.89 22.97
N VAL A 24 -2.44 -12.91 21.68
CA VAL A 24 -1.49 -12.55 20.63
C VAL A 24 -1.98 -11.26 19.99
N ILE A 25 -1.11 -10.30 19.77
CA ILE A 25 -1.45 -9.10 19.00
C ILE A 25 -0.60 -9.02 17.74
N HIS A 26 -1.17 -8.43 16.70
CA HIS A 26 -0.47 -8.13 15.46
C HIS A 26 -0.70 -6.66 15.11
N GLU A 27 0.39 -5.92 14.88
CA GLU A 27 0.34 -4.53 14.43
C GLU A 27 0.68 -4.44 12.95
N GLN A 28 -0.25 -3.89 12.17
CA GLN A 28 -0.10 -3.77 10.73
C GLN A 28 0.66 -2.54 10.29
N ASN A 29 0.65 -1.46 11.07
CA ASN A 29 1.22 -0.17 10.72
C ASN A 29 2.64 0.00 11.28
N ALA A 30 3.39 0.93 10.68
CA ALA A 30 4.71 1.30 11.17
C ALA A 30 4.69 2.05 12.51
N VAL A 31 3.52 2.53 12.93
CA VAL A 31 3.28 3.14 14.25
C VAL A 31 2.20 2.32 14.95
N ALA A 32 2.54 1.79 16.12
CA ALA A 32 1.60 0.95 16.87
C ALA A 32 0.42 1.77 17.40
N GLY A 33 -0.80 1.29 17.10
CA GLY A 33 -2.03 1.89 17.59
C GLY A 33 -2.21 1.74 19.11
N LEU A 34 -3.01 2.63 19.72
CA LEU A 34 -3.20 2.68 21.18
C LEU A 34 -3.64 1.33 21.76
N SER A 35 -4.61 0.65 21.13
CA SER A 35 -5.08 -0.66 21.58
C SER A 35 -3.95 -1.69 21.65
N ASN A 36 -3.15 -1.81 20.58
CA ASN A 36 -2.03 -2.73 20.53
C ASN A 36 -0.93 -2.34 21.53
N ARG A 37 -0.62 -1.04 21.68
CA ARG A 37 0.34 -0.56 22.71
C ARG A 37 -0.08 -0.93 24.14
N GLN A 38 -1.38 -0.86 24.48
CA GLN A 38 -1.85 -1.24 25.79
C GLN A 38 -1.85 -2.76 25.98
N LEU A 39 -2.34 -3.51 24.99
CA LEU A 39 -2.43 -4.95 25.05
C LEU A 39 -1.06 -5.65 25.00
N SER A 40 -0.04 -5.01 24.38
CA SER A 40 1.32 -5.58 24.31
C SER A 40 1.93 -5.89 25.67
N ARG A 41 1.49 -5.18 26.73
CA ARG A 41 1.94 -5.41 28.11
C ARG A 41 1.45 -6.74 28.70
N TRP A 42 0.40 -7.31 28.12
CA TRP A 42 -0.26 -8.53 28.61
C TRP A 42 -0.23 -9.66 27.57
N ALA A 43 0.15 -9.35 26.34
CA ALA A 43 0.19 -10.31 25.26
C ALA A 43 1.29 -11.37 25.47
N LYS A 44 0.96 -12.62 25.22
CA LYS A 44 1.93 -13.73 25.20
C LYS A 44 2.91 -13.58 24.03
N ARG A 45 2.42 -12.99 22.90
CA ARG A 45 3.24 -12.62 21.72
C ARG A 45 2.79 -11.29 21.15
N VAL A 46 3.77 -10.50 20.70
CA VAL A 46 3.59 -9.21 20.03
C VAL A 46 4.18 -9.33 18.64
N LEU A 47 3.33 -9.41 17.64
CA LEU A 47 3.69 -9.53 16.24
C LEU A 47 3.50 -8.17 15.55
N TYR A 48 4.33 -7.88 14.56
CA TYR A 48 4.25 -6.61 13.83
C TYR A 48 4.82 -6.72 12.42
N ALA A 49 4.39 -5.79 11.55
CA ALA A 49 4.73 -5.80 10.14
C ALA A 49 5.93 -4.91 9.77
N PHE A 50 6.21 -3.90 10.57
CA PHE A 50 7.27 -2.93 10.28
C PHE A 50 8.32 -2.91 11.39
N PRO A 51 9.62 -2.85 11.07
CA PRO A 51 10.71 -3.02 12.04
C PRO A 51 10.70 -2.07 13.25
N LYS A 52 10.02 -0.92 13.13
CA LYS A 52 9.99 0.11 14.19
C LYS A 52 8.64 0.21 14.91
N ALA A 53 7.66 -0.65 14.59
CA ALA A 53 6.34 -0.62 15.21
C ALA A 53 6.39 -0.93 16.70
N PHE A 54 7.21 -1.92 17.08
CA PHE A 54 7.54 -2.25 18.46
C PHE A 54 9.04 -2.46 18.62
N GLN A 55 9.54 -2.27 19.86
CA GLN A 55 10.94 -2.55 20.23
C GLN A 55 11.09 -3.92 20.90
N HIS A 56 10.29 -4.91 20.48
CA HIS A 56 10.35 -6.28 20.97
C HIS A 56 11.13 -7.16 20.00
N GLU A 57 12.02 -8.00 20.52
CA GLU A 57 12.73 -8.97 19.71
C GLU A 57 11.78 -10.08 19.22
N GLY A 58 11.97 -10.54 17.98
CA GLY A 58 11.33 -11.74 17.44
C GLY A 58 9.88 -11.60 16.98
N GLY A 59 9.30 -10.39 16.94
CA GLY A 59 7.91 -10.19 16.53
C GLY A 59 7.70 -9.66 15.10
N LEU A 60 8.76 -9.46 14.33
CA LEU A 60 8.67 -8.96 12.95
C LEU A 60 8.30 -10.12 12.02
N VAL A 61 7.03 -10.18 11.62
CA VAL A 61 6.48 -11.25 10.76
C VAL A 61 5.89 -10.72 9.45
N GLY A 62 5.75 -9.40 9.30
CA GLY A 62 5.10 -8.80 8.13
C GLY A 62 3.59 -8.77 8.22
N ASN A 63 2.96 -8.23 7.19
CA ASN A 63 1.51 -8.27 7.01
C ASN A 63 1.13 -9.45 6.11
N PRO A 64 0.09 -10.24 6.44
CA PRO A 64 -0.46 -11.23 5.55
C PRO A 64 -0.90 -10.61 4.22
N VAL A 65 -0.43 -11.18 3.12
CA VAL A 65 -0.79 -10.80 1.76
C VAL A 65 -1.45 -11.99 1.07
N ARG A 66 -2.39 -11.73 0.18
CA ARG A 66 -3.01 -12.79 -0.61
C ARG A 66 -1.96 -13.57 -1.40
N ALA A 67 -2.09 -14.90 -1.40
CA ALA A 67 -1.13 -15.79 -2.02
C ALA A 67 -0.95 -15.54 -3.54
N ASP A 68 -2.03 -15.15 -4.23
CA ASP A 68 -2.03 -14.84 -5.65
C ASP A 68 -1.18 -13.58 -5.99
N ILE A 69 -1.17 -12.57 -5.10
CA ILE A 69 -0.29 -11.40 -5.23
C ILE A 69 1.16 -11.77 -4.93
N ALA A 70 1.38 -12.55 -3.87
CA ALA A 70 2.73 -12.99 -3.49
C ALA A 70 3.39 -13.88 -4.56
N ALA A 71 2.57 -14.62 -5.33
CA ALA A 71 3.00 -15.50 -6.41
C ALA A 71 3.27 -14.77 -7.74
N LEU A 72 3.11 -13.45 -7.81
CA LEU A 72 3.44 -12.70 -9.02
C LEU A 72 4.92 -12.87 -9.39
N PRO A 73 5.25 -12.99 -10.69
CA PRO A 73 6.64 -13.12 -11.16
C PRO A 73 7.50 -11.96 -10.65
N VAL A 74 8.79 -12.20 -10.52
CA VAL A 74 9.75 -11.18 -10.08
C VAL A 74 9.75 -9.98 -11.03
N PRO A 75 10.12 -8.77 -10.56
CA PRO A 75 10.09 -7.57 -11.38
C PRO A 75 10.85 -7.69 -12.69
N GLU A 76 12.00 -8.37 -12.71
CA GLU A 76 12.82 -8.58 -13.89
C GLU A 76 12.03 -9.28 -15.00
N GLU A 77 11.34 -10.37 -14.69
CA GLU A 77 10.52 -11.11 -15.66
C GLU A 77 9.32 -10.29 -16.12
N ARG A 78 8.66 -9.56 -15.20
CA ARG A 78 7.47 -8.74 -15.54
C ARG A 78 7.79 -7.54 -16.42
N PHE A 79 8.98 -6.97 -16.30
CA PHE A 79 9.42 -5.84 -17.11
C PHE A 79 10.13 -6.27 -18.41
N GLU A 80 10.47 -7.56 -18.53
CA GLU A 80 11.06 -8.08 -19.74
C GLU A 80 10.14 -7.83 -20.96
N ASN A 81 10.72 -7.35 -22.03
CA ASN A 81 10.02 -7.05 -23.29
C ASN A 81 8.90 -5.98 -23.19
N ARG A 82 8.75 -5.26 -22.08
CA ARG A 82 7.80 -4.13 -22.00
C ARG A 82 8.27 -2.97 -22.85
N GLN A 83 7.40 -2.50 -23.74
CA GLN A 83 7.66 -1.38 -24.66
C GLN A 83 6.52 -0.36 -24.61
N GLY A 84 6.71 0.78 -25.26
CA GLY A 84 5.72 1.84 -25.36
C GLY A 84 5.61 2.69 -24.08
N ARG A 85 4.43 3.26 -23.83
CA ARG A 85 4.18 4.15 -22.68
C ARG A 85 4.21 3.38 -21.37
N LEU A 86 4.62 4.05 -20.29
CA LEU A 86 4.49 3.50 -18.94
C LEU A 86 3.03 3.18 -18.61
N LYS A 87 2.79 2.10 -17.88
CA LYS A 87 1.47 1.74 -17.34
C LYS A 87 1.39 2.13 -15.88
N VAL A 88 0.53 3.06 -15.56
CA VAL A 88 0.37 3.58 -14.20
C VAL A 88 -0.99 3.20 -13.65
N LEU A 89 -0.96 2.49 -12.54
CA LEU A 89 -2.14 2.13 -11.76
C LEU A 89 -2.39 3.19 -10.69
N VAL A 90 -3.62 3.68 -10.58
CA VAL A 90 -4.02 4.67 -9.56
C VAL A 90 -5.06 4.06 -8.63
N VAL A 91 -4.75 3.98 -7.32
CA VAL A 91 -5.63 3.35 -6.32
C VAL A 91 -5.74 4.23 -5.07
N GLY A 92 -6.93 4.76 -4.84
CA GLY A 92 -7.24 5.57 -3.65
C GLY A 92 -7.82 4.78 -2.46
N GLY A 93 -7.94 3.44 -2.60
CA GLY A 93 -8.68 2.57 -1.67
C GLY A 93 -10.15 2.42 -2.07
N SER A 94 -10.94 1.62 -1.31
CA SER A 94 -12.34 1.28 -1.66
C SER A 94 -13.28 2.48 -1.73
N LEU A 95 -13.01 3.53 -0.96
CA LEU A 95 -13.76 4.79 -0.98
C LEU A 95 -13.20 5.79 -1.99
N GLY A 96 -12.07 5.45 -2.63
CA GLY A 96 -11.32 6.35 -3.51
C GLY A 96 -10.64 7.49 -2.76
N ALA A 97 -9.83 8.25 -3.49
CA ALA A 97 -9.15 9.43 -2.97
C ALA A 97 -9.45 10.63 -3.90
N ASP A 98 -10.34 11.52 -3.47
CA ASP A 98 -10.78 12.67 -4.30
C ASP A 98 -9.62 13.52 -4.79
N VAL A 99 -8.58 13.65 -3.96
CA VAL A 99 -7.37 14.38 -4.37
C VAL A 99 -6.66 13.68 -5.54
N LEU A 100 -6.59 12.35 -5.57
CA LEU A 100 -6.01 11.62 -6.69
C LEU A 100 -6.92 11.72 -7.92
N ASN A 101 -8.22 11.52 -7.73
CA ASN A 101 -9.21 11.61 -8.81
C ASN A 101 -9.17 12.97 -9.53
N LYS A 102 -8.92 14.06 -8.78
CA LYS A 102 -8.81 15.41 -9.36
C LYS A 102 -7.42 15.72 -9.93
N THR A 103 -6.36 15.38 -9.20
CA THR A 103 -5.01 15.83 -9.55
C THR A 103 -4.39 15.01 -10.67
N VAL A 104 -4.67 13.69 -10.74
CA VAL A 104 -4.06 12.84 -11.78
C VAL A 104 -4.49 13.25 -13.19
N PRO A 105 -5.79 13.44 -13.51
CA PRO A 105 -6.19 13.93 -14.83
C PRO A 105 -5.55 15.26 -15.20
N GLN A 106 -5.50 16.21 -14.27
CA GLN A 106 -4.89 17.53 -14.45
C GLN A 106 -3.39 17.43 -14.74
N ALA A 107 -2.66 16.60 -13.99
CA ALA A 107 -1.24 16.40 -14.21
C ALA A 107 -0.94 15.80 -15.59
N LEU A 108 -1.74 14.84 -16.03
CA LEU A 108 -1.58 14.22 -17.35
C LEU A 108 -1.88 15.21 -18.49
N ALA A 109 -2.82 16.12 -18.30
CA ALA A 109 -3.13 17.16 -19.27
C ALA A 109 -1.94 18.11 -19.50
N LEU A 110 -1.08 18.33 -18.49
CA LEU A 110 0.14 19.13 -18.59
C LEU A 110 1.27 18.43 -19.37
N LEU A 111 1.19 17.11 -19.52
CA LEU A 111 2.20 16.37 -20.29
C LEU A 111 1.88 16.38 -21.78
N PRO A 112 2.92 16.44 -22.66
CA PRO A 112 2.74 16.17 -24.07
C PRO A 112 2.08 14.80 -24.26
N GLU A 113 1.17 14.67 -25.21
CA GLU A 113 0.40 13.45 -25.43
C GLU A 113 1.28 12.19 -25.58
N ALA A 114 2.38 12.33 -26.29
CA ALA A 114 3.33 11.23 -26.49
C ALA A 114 4.03 10.77 -25.20
N ALA A 115 4.12 11.65 -24.18
CA ALA A 115 4.75 11.38 -22.90
C ALA A 115 3.75 10.90 -21.83
N ARG A 116 2.44 10.94 -22.10
CA ARG A 116 1.41 10.51 -21.15
C ARG A 116 1.48 8.99 -20.95
N PRO A 117 1.57 8.50 -19.70
CA PRO A 117 1.43 7.06 -19.43
C PRO A 117 0.02 6.56 -19.76
N GLN A 118 -0.12 5.25 -19.92
CA GLN A 118 -1.41 4.56 -19.91
C GLN A 118 -1.89 4.48 -18.46
N ILE A 119 -3.13 4.89 -18.22
CA ILE A 119 -3.69 4.97 -16.86
C ILE A 119 -4.79 3.93 -16.68
N TYR A 120 -4.70 3.17 -15.59
CA TYR A 120 -5.79 2.40 -15.02
C TYR A 120 -6.13 2.97 -13.64
N HIS A 121 -7.34 3.55 -13.49
CA HIS A 121 -7.70 4.39 -12.34
C HIS A 121 -8.95 3.89 -11.63
N GLN A 122 -8.79 3.47 -10.37
CA GLN A 122 -9.91 3.15 -9.48
C GLN A 122 -10.43 4.42 -8.81
N SER A 123 -11.63 4.86 -9.18
CA SER A 123 -12.28 6.07 -8.65
C SER A 123 -12.73 5.96 -7.19
N GLY A 124 -13.12 4.74 -6.76
CA GLY A 124 -13.85 4.49 -5.52
C GLY A 124 -15.36 4.62 -5.69
N ARG A 125 -16.08 4.14 -4.68
CA ARG A 125 -17.55 4.00 -4.70
C ARG A 125 -18.25 5.30 -5.09
N ASN A 126 -19.18 5.22 -6.06
CA ASN A 126 -20.02 6.32 -6.55
C ASN A 126 -19.26 7.51 -7.16
N LYS A 127 -18.00 7.33 -7.61
CA LYS A 127 -17.17 8.42 -8.15
C LYS A 127 -16.76 8.24 -9.60
N LEU A 128 -17.11 7.11 -10.21
CA LEU A 128 -16.67 6.77 -11.57
C LEU A 128 -17.11 7.82 -12.61
N GLY A 129 -18.39 8.23 -12.57
CA GLY A 129 -18.90 9.21 -13.54
C GLY A 129 -18.18 10.56 -13.48
N ASN A 130 -17.87 11.05 -12.28
CA ASN A 130 -17.12 12.31 -12.12
C ASN A 130 -15.67 12.16 -12.61
N LEU A 131 -15.01 11.04 -12.27
CA LEU A 131 -13.63 10.80 -12.72
C LEU A 131 -13.54 10.71 -14.25
N GLN A 132 -14.48 9.99 -14.89
CA GLN A 132 -14.52 9.90 -16.35
C GLN A 132 -14.73 11.28 -16.98
N ALA A 133 -15.68 12.07 -16.45
CA ALA A 133 -15.94 13.43 -16.93
C ALA A 133 -14.71 14.36 -16.80
N ASP A 134 -13.94 14.24 -15.72
CA ASP A 134 -12.71 15.01 -15.51
C ASP A 134 -11.65 14.64 -16.57
N TYR A 135 -11.47 13.36 -16.91
CA TYR A 135 -10.56 12.91 -17.97
C TYR A 135 -11.00 13.39 -19.34
N ASP A 136 -12.30 13.25 -19.66
CA ASP A 136 -12.89 13.64 -20.95
C ASP A 136 -12.76 15.15 -21.19
N ALA A 137 -13.06 15.97 -20.16
CA ALA A 137 -12.97 17.43 -20.22
C ALA A 137 -11.53 17.92 -20.48
N LEU A 138 -10.53 17.15 -20.07
CA LEU A 138 -9.12 17.49 -20.26
C LEU A 138 -8.50 16.83 -21.51
N GLY A 139 -9.27 16.05 -22.27
CA GLY A 139 -8.76 15.34 -23.46
C GLY A 139 -7.67 14.31 -23.12
N VAL A 140 -7.79 13.67 -21.96
CA VAL A 140 -6.85 12.64 -21.49
C VAL A 140 -7.53 11.28 -21.49
N GLN A 141 -6.91 10.30 -22.16
CA GLN A 141 -7.43 8.93 -22.16
C GLN A 141 -6.97 8.18 -20.91
N ALA A 142 -7.93 7.51 -20.24
CA ALA A 142 -7.70 6.65 -19.10
C ALA A 142 -8.75 5.54 -19.06
N GLU A 143 -8.35 4.38 -18.58
CA GLU A 143 -9.29 3.32 -18.20
C GLU A 143 -9.72 3.56 -16.75
N CYS A 144 -10.99 3.91 -16.54
CA CYS A 144 -11.55 4.23 -15.24
C CYS A 144 -12.52 3.14 -14.79
N VAL A 145 -12.39 2.71 -13.54
CA VAL A 145 -13.30 1.75 -12.90
C VAL A 145 -13.69 2.22 -11.51
N GLU A 146 -14.86 1.82 -11.04
CA GLU A 146 -15.28 2.13 -9.67
C GLU A 146 -14.45 1.35 -8.65
N PHE A 147 -14.24 0.06 -8.94
CA PHE A 147 -13.48 -0.86 -8.09
C PHE A 147 -12.76 -1.91 -8.95
N ILE A 148 -11.50 -2.21 -8.61
CA ILE A 148 -10.70 -3.23 -9.28
C ILE A 148 -10.94 -4.55 -8.58
N THR A 149 -11.57 -5.51 -9.26
CA THR A 149 -11.84 -6.85 -8.74
C THR A 149 -10.63 -7.78 -8.91
N ASP A 150 -9.89 -7.63 -10.00
CA ASP A 150 -8.67 -8.39 -10.28
C ASP A 150 -7.41 -7.52 -10.03
N MET A 151 -7.07 -7.37 -8.74
CA MET A 151 -5.85 -6.65 -8.34
C MET A 151 -4.58 -7.36 -8.78
N VAL A 152 -4.60 -8.69 -8.95
CA VAL A 152 -3.44 -9.46 -9.39
C VAL A 152 -3.02 -9.03 -10.79
N SER A 153 -3.97 -9.01 -11.73
CA SER A 153 -3.73 -8.53 -13.08
C SER A 153 -3.34 -7.05 -13.11
N ALA A 154 -4.01 -6.21 -12.30
CA ALA A 154 -3.68 -4.79 -12.21
C ALA A 154 -2.23 -4.57 -11.74
N TYR A 155 -1.78 -5.29 -10.70
CA TYR A 155 -0.39 -5.22 -10.22
C TYR A 155 0.60 -5.85 -11.21
N ARG A 156 0.24 -6.98 -11.83
CA ARG A 156 1.09 -7.61 -12.83
C ARG A 156 1.40 -6.68 -13.99
N ASP A 157 0.41 -5.93 -14.46
CA ASP A 157 0.51 -5.11 -15.67
C ASP A 157 1.08 -3.70 -15.41
N ALA A 158 1.04 -3.21 -14.18
CA ALA A 158 1.55 -1.89 -13.82
C ALA A 158 3.09 -1.81 -13.88
N ASP A 159 3.60 -0.66 -14.29
CA ASP A 159 5.00 -0.27 -14.14
C ASP A 159 5.18 0.56 -12.85
N LEU A 160 4.14 1.29 -12.44
CA LEU A 160 4.14 2.18 -11.30
C LEU A 160 2.74 2.22 -10.66
N VAL A 161 2.68 2.42 -9.35
CA VAL A 161 1.43 2.64 -8.64
C VAL A 161 1.40 4.04 -8.01
N ILE A 162 0.29 4.78 -8.16
CA ILE A 162 0.00 6.00 -7.40
C ILE A 162 -1.10 5.66 -6.40
N CYS A 163 -0.80 5.72 -5.10
CA CYS A 163 -1.77 5.25 -4.10
C CYS A 163 -1.63 5.91 -2.74
N ARG A 164 -2.61 5.64 -1.86
CA ARG A 164 -2.47 5.87 -0.42
C ARG A 164 -1.48 4.88 0.19
N ALA A 165 -0.91 5.23 1.35
CA ALA A 165 0.09 4.41 2.03
C ALA A 165 -0.51 3.58 3.19
N GLY A 166 -1.62 2.91 2.94
CA GLY A 166 -2.17 1.93 3.89
C GLY A 166 -1.22 0.76 4.11
N ALA A 167 -1.20 0.21 5.32
CA ALA A 167 -0.27 -0.87 5.68
C ALA A 167 -0.37 -2.10 4.77
N LEU A 168 -1.60 -2.52 4.43
CA LEU A 168 -1.82 -3.65 3.52
C LEU A 168 -1.44 -3.30 2.08
N THR A 169 -1.66 -2.05 1.64
CA THR A 169 -1.20 -1.60 0.33
C THR A 169 0.32 -1.67 0.22
N ILE A 170 1.05 -1.21 1.25
CA ILE A 170 2.51 -1.34 1.29
C ILE A 170 2.95 -2.82 1.23
N ALA A 171 2.28 -3.70 2.00
CA ALA A 171 2.58 -5.13 1.99
C ALA A 171 2.33 -5.76 0.61
N GLU A 172 1.22 -5.41 -0.05
CA GLU A 172 0.91 -5.89 -1.40
C GLU A 172 1.92 -5.38 -2.44
N LEU A 173 2.30 -4.09 -2.37
CA LEU A 173 3.29 -3.50 -3.28
C LEU A 173 4.66 -4.16 -3.13
N THR A 174 5.11 -4.42 -1.91
CA THR A 174 6.37 -5.12 -1.66
C THR A 174 6.30 -6.58 -2.12
N ALA A 175 5.19 -7.27 -1.84
CA ALA A 175 4.98 -8.65 -2.28
C ALA A 175 4.88 -8.77 -3.81
N ALA A 176 4.21 -7.84 -4.48
CA ALA A 176 4.16 -7.75 -5.92
C ALA A 176 5.49 -7.26 -6.55
N GLY A 177 6.37 -6.63 -5.78
CA GLY A 177 7.56 -5.95 -6.30
C GLY A 177 7.15 -4.81 -7.23
N LEU A 178 6.52 -3.76 -6.69
CA LEU A 178 6.07 -2.58 -7.44
C LEU A 178 6.55 -1.30 -6.79
N GLY A 179 7.15 -0.42 -7.59
CA GLY A 179 7.45 0.94 -7.17
C GLY A 179 6.20 1.80 -7.06
N ALA A 180 6.21 2.81 -6.17
CA ALA A 180 5.03 3.63 -5.96
C ALA A 180 5.33 5.13 -5.73
N LEU A 181 4.38 5.97 -6.16
CA LEU A 181 4.19 7.32 -5.64
C LEU A 181 3.16 7.24 -4.51
N LEU A 182 3.65 7.41 -3.30
CA LEU A 182 2.88 7.25 -2.08
C LEU A 182 2.34 8.60 -1.62
N VAL A 183 1.01 8.73 -1.59
CA VAL A 183 0.30 9.93 -1.16
C VAL A 183 -0.45 9.61 0.14
N PRO A 184 0.19 9.76 1.31
CA PRO A 184 -0.44 9.45 2.59
C PRO A 184 -1.74 10.24 2.82
N TYR A 185 -2.70 9.61 3.50
CA TYR A 185 -3.91 10.30 3.93
C TYR A 185 -3.59 11.23 5.11
N PRO A 186 -3.82 12.55 5.00
CA PRO A 186 -3.34 13.52 5.99
C PRO A 186 -4.03 13.44 7.35
N HIS A 187 -5.20 12.81 7.43
CA HIS A 187 -5.95 12.62 8.68
C HIS A 187 -5.83 11.19 9.23
N ALA A 188 -4.80 10.46 8.81
CA ALA A 188 -4.51 9.15 9.37
C ALA A 188 -4.12 9.29 10.85
N VAL A 189 -4.71 8.46 11.71
CA VAL A 189 -4.41 8.48 13.16
C VAL A 189 -2.91 8.29 13.37
N ASP A 190 -2.31 9.11 14.24
CA ASP A 190 -0.86 9.07 14.54
C ASP A 190 0.05 9.16 13.29
N ASP A 191 -0.45 9.73 12.17
CA ASP A 191 0.26 9.86 10.88
C ASP A 191 0.89 8.53 10.39
N HIS A 192 0.24 7.40 10.71
CA HIS A 192 0.77 6.07 10.40
C HIS A 192 1.02 5.85 8.89
N GLN A 193 0.23 6.49 8.00
CA GLN A 193 0.44 6.33 6.56
C GLN A 193 1.76 6.96 6.08
N THR A 194 2.16 8.10 6.64
CA THR A 194 3.48 8.69 6.34
C THR A 194 4.61 7.77 6.84
N ALA A 195 4.46 7.17 8.03
CA ALA A 195 5.42 6.22 8.55
C ALA A 195 5.51 4.94 7.68
N ASN A 196 4.37 4.39 7.23
CA ASN A 196 4.32 3.27 6.31
C ASN A 196 5.01 3.61 4.98
N ALA A 197 4.74 4.79 4.40
CA ALA A 197 5.37 5.24 3.15
C ALA A 197 6.90 5.35 3.28
N ARG A 198 7.38 5.88 4.38
CA ARG A 198 8.83 6.01 4.63
C ARG A 198 9.58 4.69 4.58
N PHE A 199 8.94 3.58 4.93
CA PHE A 199 9.53 2.25 4.84
C PHE A 199 9.95 1.91 3.40
N MET A 200 9.09 2.15 2.40
CA MET A 200 9.43 1.96 0.99
C MET A 200 10.45 2.99 0.49
N VAL A 201 10.27 4.25 0.89
CA VAL A 201 11.15 5.34 0.42
C VAL A 201 12.58 5.18 0.94
N GLN A 202 12.78 4.72 2.17
CA GLN A 202 14.10 4.43 2.73
C GLN A 202 14.83 3.31 2.00
N ALA A 203 14.08 2.40 1.37
CA ALA A 203 14.62 1.34 0.51
C ALA A 203 14.71 1.77 -0.97
N GLU A 204 14.51 3.05 -1.27
CA GLU A 204 14.46 3.55 -2.65
C GLU A 204 13.46 2.80 -3.54
N ALA A 205 12.32 2.41 -2.97
CA ALA A 205 11.26 1.68 -3.67
C ALA A 205 10.11 2.59 -4.16
N GLY A 206 10.28 3.91 -4.10
CA GLY A 206 9.27 4.87 -4.51
C GLY A 206 9.51 6.26 -3.96
N LEU A 207 8.52 7.14 -4.12
CA LEU A 207 8.54 8.50 -3.61
C LEU A 207 7.37 8.74 -2.65
N LEU A 208 7.63 9.49 -1.59
CA LEU A 208 6.61 10.04 -0.71
C LEU A 208 6.24 11.44 -1.21
N LEU A 209 4.98 11.64 -1.58
CA LEU A 209 4.42 12.92 -1.96
C LEU A 209 3.28 13.29 -0.99
N PRO A 210 3.54 14.11 0.04
CA PRO A 210 2.52 14.56 0.96
C PRO A 210 1.36 15.22 0.23
N GLN A 211 0.11 14.98 0.66
CA GLN A 211 -1.07 15.53 -0.02
C GLN A 211 -1.04 17.06 -0.15
N THR A 212 -0.41 17.77 0.80
CA THR A 212 -0.24 19.22 0.77
C THR A 212 0.72 19.70 -0.33
N GLN A 213 1.55 18.82 -0.86
CA GLN A 213 2.50 19.08 -1.95
C GLN A 213 2.05 18.45 -3.28
N LEU A 214 0.93 17.73 -3.28
CA LEU A 214 0.36 17.10 -4.47
C LEU A 214 -0.37 18.16 -5.30
N THR A 215 0.32 18.76 -6.27
CA THR A 215 -0.26 19.62 -7.31
C THR A 215 -0.17 18.93 -8.67
N ALA A 216 -0.95 19.40 -9.64
CA ALA A 216 -0.90 18.90 -11.01
C ALA A 216 0.50 19.05 -11.62
N GLU A 217 1.12 20.20 -11.41
CA GLU A 217 2.46 20.53 -11.91
C GLU A 217 3.53 19.60 -11.32
N LYS A 218 3.47 19.41 -9.97
CA LYS A 218 4.44 18.54 -9.30
C LYS A 218 4.30 17.09 -9.72
N LEU A 219 3.07 16.61 -9.86
CA LEU A 219 2.81 15.25 -10.32
C LEU A 219 3.22 15.07 -11.79
N ALA A 220 2.95 16.06 -12.66
CA ALA A 220 3.40 16.07 -14.06
C ALA A 220 4.93 16.06 -14.17
N GLU A 221 5.63 16.87 -13.36
CA GLU A 221 7.10 16.89 -13.30
C GLU A 221 7.64 15.48 -12.95
N ILE A 222 7.09 14.86 -11.91
CA ILE A 222 7.51 13.52 -11.48
C ILE A 222 7.25 12.50 -12.59
N LEU A 223 6.03 12.44 -13.13
CA LEU A 223 5.67 11.46 -14.16
C LEU A 223 6.45 11.63 -15.45
N GLY A 224 6.68 12.88 -15.86
CA GLY A 224 7.47 13.22 -17.07
C GLY A 224 8.96 12.87 -16.93
N GLY A 225 9.49 12.81 -15.70
CA GLY A 225 10.87 12.44 -15.41
C GLY A 225 11.10 10.95 -15.14
N LEU A 226 10.04 10.12 -15.11
CA LEU A 226 10.18 8.69 -14.84
C LEU A 226 10.48 7.91 -16.12
N SER A 227 11.46 7.03 -16.04
CA SER A 227 11.73 6.01 -17.06
C SER A 227 11.30 4.62 -16.57
N ARG A 228 11.16 3.66 -17.49
CA ARG A 228 10.85 2.27 -17.16
C ARG A 228 11.96 1.61 -16.35
N GLU A 229 13.21 1.96 -16.61
CA GLU A 229 14.37 1.49 -15.85
C GLU A 229 14.29 1.95 -14.40
N LYS A 230 13.86 3.21 -14.15
CA LYS A 230 13.66 3.72 -12.79
C LYS A 230 12.51 2.98 -12.10
N CYS A 231 11.40 2.74 -12.80
CA CYS A 231 10.29 1.94 -12.27
C CYS A 231 10.73 0.50 -11.93
N LEU A 232 11.50 -0.14 -12.81
CA LEU A 232 12.09 -1.47 -12.54
C LEU A 232 13.00 -1.44 -11.31
N GLN A 233 13.86 -0.44 -11.19
CA GLN A 233 14.74 -0.34 -10.02
C GLN A 233 13.93 -0.21 -8.72
N TRP A 234 12.89 0.63 -8.69
CA TRP A 234 11.99 0.74 -7.56
C TRP A 234 11.25 -0.56 -7.26
N ALA A 235 10.81 -1.26 -8.30
CA ALA A 235 10.13 -2.55 -8.19
C ALA A 235 11.03 -3.62 -7.55
N LYS A 236 12.30 -3.69 -7.97
CA LYS A 236 13.32 -4.59 -7.38
C LYS A 236 13.55 -4.25 -5.92
N ASN A 237 13.74 -2.98 -5.61
CA ASN A 237 13.93 -2.52 -4.24
C ASN A 237 12.70 -2.83 -3.36
N ALA A 238 11.49 -2.64 -3.87
CA ALA A 238 10.25 -3.02 -3.17
C ALA A 238 10.24 -4.52 -2.83
N ARG A 239 10.64 -5.37 -3.77
CA ARG A 239 10.66 -6.83 -3.58
C ARG A 239 11.63 -7.29 -2.48
N THR A 240 12.71 -6.54 -2.20
CA THR A 240 13.63 -6.87 -1.10
C THR A 240 13.03 -6.68 0.29
N LEU A 241 11.91 -5.96 0.40
CA LEU A 241 11.24 -5.66 1.66
C LEU A 241 10.20 -6.71 2.05
N VAL A 242 9.92 -7.69 1.19
CA VAL A 242 8.89 -8.69 1.45
C VAL A 242 9.28 -9.62 2.58
N LEU A 243 8.30 -9.93 3.45
CA LEU A 243 8.38 -11.03 4.40
C LEU A 243 7.44 -12.14 3.89
N PRO A 244 7.99 -13.22 3.31
CA PRO A 244 7.21 -14.08 2.42
C PRO A 244 6.19 -14.99 3.12
N HIS A 245 6.40 -15.33 4.39
CA HIS A 245 5.57 -16.30 5.12
C HIS A 245 4.67 -15.66 6.17
N SER A 246 4.38 -14.35 6.05
CA SER A 246 3.67 -13.59 7.08
C SER A 246 2.36 -14.22 7.58
N ALA A 247 1.57 -14.82 6.69
CA ALA A 247 0.30 -15.45 7.08
C ALA A 247 0.52 -16.74 7.90
N ASP A 248 1.46 -17.56 7.45
CA ASP A 248 1.80 -18.84 8.10
C ASP A 248 2.48 -18.58 9.45
N ASP A 249 3.45 -17.67 9.50
CA ASP A 249 4.15 -17.27 10.72
C ASP A 249 3.17 -16.76 11.81
N VAL A 250 2.22 -15.90 11.42
CA VAL A 250 1.18 -15.41 12.34
C VAL A 250 0.30 -16.55 12.85
N ALA A 251 -0.09 -17.47 11.96
CA ALA A 251 -0.94 -18.60 12.32
C ALA A 251 -0.21 -19.58 13.25
N GLU A 252 1.02 -19.98 12.90
CA GLU A 252 1.84 -20.92 13.69
C GLU A 252 2.14 -20.36 15.08
N ILE A 253 2.53 -19.08 15.18
CA ILE A 253 2.78 -18.43 16.47
C ILE A 253 1.50 -18.35 17.30
N ALA A 254 0.34 -18.05 16.67
CA ALA A 254 -0.93 -18.00 17.39
C ALA A 254 -1.34 -19.38 17.92
N ILE A 255 -1.14 -20.45 17.14
CA ILE A 255 -1.44 -21.84 17.54
C ILE A 255 -0.52 -22.27 18.69
N SER A 256 0.79 -22.01 18.60
CA SER A 256 1.76 -22.36 19.65
C SER A 256 1.47 -21.68 21.01
N CYS A 257 0.62 -20.67 21.02
CA CYS A 257 0.21 -20.01 22.26
C CYS A 257 -0.94 -20.73 22.97
N THR A 258 -1.58 -21.71 22.33
CA THR A 258 -2.70 -22.49 22.93
C THR A 258 -2.23 -23.75 23.65
N GLU A 259 -0.99 -24.14 23.42
CA GLU A 259 -0.29 -25.21 24.17
C GLU A 259 0.39 -24.65 25.43
#